data_a6ba88bb5cea675b76e3a23e7669cccd
#
_entry.id   a6ba88bb5cea675b76e3a23e7669cccd
#
_cell.length_a   1.000
_cell.length_b   1.000
_cell.length_c   1.000
_cell.angle_alpha   90.00
_cell.angle_beta   90.00
_cell.angle_gamma   90.00
#
_symmetry.space_group_name_H-M   'P 1'
#
loop_
_entity.id
_entity.type
_entity.pdbx_description
1 polymer ?
#
loop_
_entity_poly.entity_id
_entity_poly.type
_entity_poly.pdbx_seq_one_letter_code
_entity_poly.pdbx_strand_id
1 'polypeptide(L)'
;PTLILSGENDPITPPAYGDLLLNGLSNSIHLVGPHQGHGIMHRGCFTKIFSDFLSTTNVSELASTCIKHLPRVPFFINSLGPAP
;
A
#
# COMPACT_ATOMS: atom_id res chain seq x y z
N PRO A 1 -14.76 -10.80 -0.14
CA PRO A 1 -13.87 -9.79 -0.70
C PRO A 1 -12.52 -9.76 -0.01
N THR A 2 -11.48 -9.44 -0.76
CA THR A 2 -10.12 -9.41 -0.24
C THR A 2 -9.41 -8.15 -0.70
N LEU A 3 -8.79 -7.46 0.24
CA LEU A 3 -7.91 -6.32 -0.02
C LEU A 3 -6.47 -6.74 0.27
N ILE A 4 -5.60 -6.65 -0.73
CA ILE A 4 -4.17 -6.94 -0.60
C ILE A 4 -3.41 -5.63 -0.67
N LEU A 5 -2.57 -5.37 0.32
CA LEU A 5 -1.74 -4.17 0.39
C LEU A 5 -0.27 -4.56 0.37
N SER A 6 0.50 -3.98 -0.54
CA SER A 6 1.93 -4.22 -0.65
C SER A 6 2.71 -2.93 -0.78
N GLY A 7 3.93 -2.92 -0.27
CA GLY A 7 4.88 -1.85 -0.53
C GLY A 7 5.74 -2.19 -1.75
N GLU A 8 5.94 -1.22 -2.62
CA GLU A 8 6.72 -1.40 -3.85
C GLU A 8 8.12 -1.96 -3.56
N ASN A 9 8.75 -1.48 -2.50
CA ASN A 9 10.13 -1.80 -2.15
C ASN A 9 10.22 -2.81 -0.99
N ASP A 10 9.17 -3.58 -0.75
CA ASP A 10 9.15 -4.57 0.32
C ASP A 10 10.05 -5.76 -0.03
N PRO A 11 11.15 -5.99 0.72
CA PRO A 11 12.05 -7.11 0.44
C PRO A 11 11.59 -8.43 1.07
N ILE A 12 10.63 -8.39 1.98
CA ILE A 12 10.15 -9.58 2.72
C ILE A 12 9.00 -10.22 1.98
N THR A 13 7.97 -9.42 1.67
CA THR A 13 6.81 -9.87 0.89
C THR A 13 6.60 -8.92 -0.29
N PRO A 14 7.36 -9.11 -1.38
CA PRO A 14 7.29 -8.23 -2.55
C PRO A 14 5.89 -8.23 -3.18
N PRO A 15 5.54 -7.18 -3.95
CA PRO A 15 4.24 -7.11 -4.62
C PRO A 15 3.91 -8.32 -5.48
N ALA A 16 4.90 -9.00 -6.05
CA ALA A 16 4.67 -10.19 -6.85
C ALA A 16 3.91 -11.29 -6.09
N TYR A 17 4.09 -11.37 -4.77
CA TYR A 17 3.36 -12.33 -3.96
C TYR A 17 1.86 -12.01 -3.91
N GLY A 18 1.53 -10.72 -3.82
CA GLY A 18 0.14 -10.29 -3.87
C GLY A 18 -0.50 -10.57 -5.22
N ASP A 19 0.25 -10.37 -6.30
CA ASP A 19 -0.23 -10.66 -7.66
C ASP A 19 -0.57 -12.14 -7.83
N LEU A 20 0.24 -13.02 -7.25
CA LEU A 20 -0.02 -14.47 -7.29
C LEU A 20 -1.34 -14.82 -6.58
N LEU A 21 -1.63 -14.14 -5.47
CA LEU A 21 -2.86 -14.39 -4.73
C LEU A 21 -4.11 -14.02 -5.53
N LEU A 22 -4.04 -13.01 -6.39
CA LEU A 22 -5.18 -12.58 -7.19
C LEU A 22 -5.74 -13.70 -8.07
N ASN A 23 -4.89 -14.62 -8.51
CA ASN A 23 -5.31 -15.71 -9.37
C ASN A 23 -6.33 -16.65 -8.70
N GLY A 24 -6.32 -16.74 -7.37
CA GLY A 24 -7.23 -17.57 -6.61
C GLY A 24 -8.36 -16.82 -5.92
N LEU A 25 -8.42 -15.49 -6.07
CA LEU A 25 -9.36 -14.65 -5.35
C LEU A 25 -10.18 -13.81 -6.33
N SER A 26 -11.41 -14.24 -6.61
CA SER A 26 -12.25 -13.63 -7.64
C SER A 26 -12.76 -12.23 -7.28
N ASN A 27 -12.95 -11.93 -5.99
CA ASN A 27 -13.42 -10.63 -5.52
C ASN A 27 -12.33 -9.97 -4.69
N SER A 28 -11.29 -9.51 -5.38
CA SER A 28 -10.10 -8.98 -4.72
C SER A 28 -9.49 -7.82 -5.48
N ILE A 29 -8.71 -7.01 -4.76
CA ILE A 29 -7.92 -5.92 -5.33
C ILE A 29 -6.55 -5.92 -4.66
N HIS A 30 -5.51 -5.63 -5.43
CA HIS A 30 -4.14 -5.51 -4.93
C HIS A 30 -3.67 -4.07 -5.16
N LEU A 31 -3.41 -3.36 -4.07
CA LEU A 31 -2.92 -1.98 -4.10
C LEU A 31 -1.46 -1.95 -3.64
N VAL A 32 -0.61 -1.34 -4.46
CA VAL A 32 0.82 -1.24 -4.19
C VAL A 32 1.18 0.20 -3.87
N GLY A 33 1.77 0.41 -2.69
CA GLY A 33 2.23 1.75 -2.28
C GLY A 33 3.58 2.06 -2.89
N PRO A 34 3.69 3.08 -3.77
CA PRO A 34 4.96 3.46 -4.36
C PRO A 34 5.92 3.95 -3.29
N HIS A 35 7.19 3.59 -3.42
CA HIS A 35 8.28 3.99 -2.51
C HIS A 35 8.12 3.49 -1.08
N GLN A 36 7.19 2.55 -0.82
CA GLN A 36 6.94 2.05 0.53
C GLN A 36 7.59 0.69 0.75
N GLY A 37 7.98 0.43 1.99
CA GLY A 37 8.55 -0.85 2.40
C GLY A 37 7.50 -1.79 2.98
N HIS A 38 7.94 -2.67 3.86
CA HIS A 38 7.09 -3.69 4.48
C HIS A 38 6.09 -3.07 5.46
N GLY A 39 4.80 -3.43 5.31
CA GLY A 39 3.75 -2.97 6.22
C GLY A 39 3.27 -1.56 5.92
N ILE A 40 2.28 -1.41 5.05
CA ILE A 40 1.83 -0.09 4.58
C ILE A 40 0.46 0.34 5.10
N MET A 41 -0.24 -0.51 5.83
CA MET A 41 -1.62 -0.21 6.26
C MET A 41 -1.74 1.11 7.03
N HIS A 42 -0.71 1.50 7.75
CA HIS A 42 -0.67 2.71 8.55
C HIS A 42 0.02 3.90 7.84
N ARG A 43 0.32 3.75 6.55
CA ARG A 43 1.02 4.78 5.78
C ARG A 43 0.06 5.61 4.94
N GLY A 44 0.17 6.94 5.05
CA GLY A 44 -0.60 7.85 4.20
C GLY A 44 -2.08 7.53 4.15
N CYS A 45 -2.62 7.48 2.96
CA CYS A 45 -4.06 7.23 2.77
C CYS A 45 -4.45 5.75 2.88
N PHE A 46 -3.52 4.82 3.10
CA PHE A 46 -3.86 3.40 3.23
C PHE A 46 -4.73 3.12 4.45
N THR A 47 -4.57 3.88 5.52
CA THR A 47 -5.43 3.75 6.70
C THR A 47 -6.89 3.99 6.35
N LYS A 48 -7.15 5.04 5.56
CA LYS A 48 -8.52 5.35 5.11
C LYS A 48 -9.04 4.29 4.15
N ILE A 49 -8.23 3.83 3.22
CA ILE A 49 -8.61 2.78 2.27
C ILE A 49 -8.99 1.51 3.03
N PHE A 50 -8.20 1.13 4.03
CA PHE A 50 -8.48 -0.03 4.87
C PHE A 50 -9.81 0.14 5.63
N SER A 51 -10.03 1.32 6.21
CA SER A 51 -11.27 1.62 6.92
C SER A 51 -12.49 1.57 5.98
N ASP A 52 -12.35 2.15 4.79
CA ASP A 52 -13.42 2.12 3.79
C ASP A 52 -13.73 0.68 3.35
N PHE A 53 -12.70 -0.14 3.18
CA PHE A 53 -12.89 -1.55 2.85
C PHE A 53 -13.69 -2.29 3.92
N LEU A 54 -13.37 -2.07 5.19
CA LEU A 54 -14.11 -2.70 6.30
C LEU A 54 -15.56 -2.26 6.33
N SER A 55 -15.85 -1.02 5.95
CA SER A 55 -17.20 -0.47 5.97
C SER A 55 -18.05 -0.96 4.81
N THR A 56 -17.50 -0.99 3.60
CA THR A 56 -18.26 -1.28 2.37
C THR A 56 -18.10 -2.72 1.91
N THR A 57 -16.98 -3.36 2.19
CA THR A 57 -16.58 -4.68 1.68
C THR A 57 -16.66 -4.78 0.14
N ASN A 58 -16.64 -3.64 -0.55
CA ASN A 58 -16.73 -3.56 -2.00
C ASN A 58 -15.41 -3.05 -2.58
N VAL A 59 -14.60 -3.97 -3.11
CA VAL A 59 -13.26 -3.63 -3.62
C VAL A 59 -13.31 -2.70 -4.84
N SER A 60 -14.39 -2.73 -5.62
CA SER A 60 -14.51 -1.90 -6.81
C SER A 60 -14.80 -0.43 -6.50
N GLU A 61 -15.24 -0.12 -5.29
CA GLU A 61 -15.58 1.24 -4.88
C GLU A 61 -14.47 1.93 -4.08
N LEU A 62 -13.33 1.27 -3.87
CA LEU A 62 -12.25 1.86 -3.09
C LEU A 62 -11.56 2.98 -3.88
N ALA A 63 -11.53 4.19 -3.27
CA ALA A 63 -10.83 5.33 -3.84
C ALA A 63 -9.33 5.19 -3.60
N SER A 64 -8.59 4.86 -4.64
CA SER A 64 -7.16 4.56 -4.54
C SER A 64 -6.25 5.55 -5.26
N THR A 65 -6.79 6.65 -5.79
CA THR A 65 -5.98 7.63 -6.53
C THR A 65 -4.94 8.33 -5.66
N CYS A 66 -5.18 8.46 -4.36
CA CYS A 66 -4.25 9.08 -3.43
C CYS A 66 -2.91 8.34 -3.33
N ILE A 67 -2.88 7.05 -3.67
CA ILE A 67 -1.67 6.22 -3.58
C ILE A 67 -0.57 6.77 -4.50
N LYS A 68 -0.93 7.32 -5.65
CA LYS A 68 0.03 7.88 -6.62
C LYS A 68 0.81 9.06 -6.06
N HIS A 69 0.31 9.70 -5.04
CA HIS A 69 0.90 10.93 -4.46
C HIS A 69 1.65 10.68 -3.16
N LEU A 70 1.88 9.41 -2.78
CA LEU A 70 2.65 9.10 -1.59
C LEU A 70 4.10 9.57 -1.76
N PRO A 71 4.62 10.35 -0.80
CA PRO A 71 5.98 10.86 -0.91
C PRO A 71 7.01 9.76 -0.66
N ARG A 72 8.16 9.89 -1.31
CA ARG A 72 9.32 9.06 -0.97
C ARG A 72 9.83 9.49 0.39
N VAL A 73 10.17 8.51 1.23
CA VAL A 73 10.84 8.79 2.50
C VAL A 73 12.29 9.17 2.19
N PRO A 74 12.73 10.39 2.54
CA PRO A 74 14.10 10.81 2.25
C PRO A 74 15.12 10.12 3.16
N PHE A 75 16.32 9.91 2.64
CA PHE A 75 17.42 9.39 3.44
C PHE A 75 17.97 10.47 4.38
N PHE A 76 18.39 10.09 5.57
CA PHE A 76 19.14 10.98 6.43
C PHE A 76 20.51 11.27 5.80
N ILE A 77 20.88 12.53 5.79
CA ILE A 77 22.21 12.96 5.31
C ILE A 77 23.15 13.25 6.47
N ASN A 78 22.63 13.46 7.67
CA ASN A 78 23.41 13.62 8.91
C ASN A 78 22.47 13.42 10.10
N SER A 79 23.00 13.62 11.31
CA SER A 79 22.23 13.43 12.55
C SER A 79 21.03 14.38 12.71
N LEU A 80 20.93 15.42 11.91
CA LEU A 80 19.81 16.36 11.95
C LEU A 80 18.69 15.99 10.97
N GLY A 81 18.87 14.96 10.17
CA GLY A 81 17.83 14.46 9.28
C GLY A 81 18.18 14.51 7.79
N PRO A 82 17.17 14.38 6.93
CA PRO A 82 17.39 14.19 5.49
C PRO A 82 17.75 15.47 4.74
N ALA A 83 17.30 16.63 5.20
CA ALA A 83 17.56 17.89 4.52
C ALA A 83 17.76 19.02 5.51
N PRO A 84 18.61 20.02 5.16
CA PRO A 84 18.75 21.21 6.00
C PRO A 84 17.47 22.04 6.00
#